data_f764d3a0d0bc1c88ae8392e4a9fd8140
#
_entry.id   f764d3a0d0bc1c88ae8392e4a9fd8140
#
_cell.length_a   1.000
_cell.length_b   1.000
_cell.length_c   1.000
_cell.angle_alpha   90.00
_cell.angle_beta   90.00
_cell.angle_gamma   90.00
#
_symmetry.space_group_name_H-M   'P 1'
#
loop_
_entity.id
_entity.type
_entity.pdbx_description
1 polymer ?
#
loop_
_entity_poly.entity_id
_entity_poly.type
_entity_poly.pdbx_seq_one_letter_code
_entity_poly.pdbx_strand_id
1 'polypeptide(L)' 'MLDFPYSGLLGLIILVLDIYAIIRVVQSGAGALSKAIWIVIILLLPVLGLILWALLGPKK' A
#
# COMPACT_ATOMS: atom_id res chain seq x y z
N MET A 1 16.96 12.78 -0.99
CA MET A 1 15.96 11.75 -1.06
C MET A 1 14.59 12.25 -0.64
N LEU A 2 14.37 12.56 0.58
CA LEU A 2 13.12 13.20 1.00
C LEU A 2 13.33 14.71 1.05
N ASP A 3 13.76 15.26 -0.06
CA ASP A 3 14.18 16.65 -0.09
C ASP A 3 13.06 17.58 -0.48
N PHE A 4 11.89 17.07 -0.70
CA PHE A 4 10.80 17.93 -1.10
C PHE A 4 10.25 18.64 0.12
N PRO A 5 10.02 19.92 0.04
CA PRO A 5 9.55 20.66 1.20
C PRO A 5 8.21 20.14 1.75
N TYR A 6 7.30 19.74 0.88
CA TYR A 6 6.02 19.23 1.30
C TYR A 6 5.92 17.71 1.18
N SER A 7 6.65 17.13 0.23
CA SER A 7 6.58 15.70 -0.05
C SER A 7 7.31 14.88 0.99
N GLY A 8 8.19 15.47 1.79
CA GLY A 8 8.85 14.75 2.86
C GLY A 8 7.84 14.17 3.84
N LEU A 9 6.94 15.02 4.34
CA LEU A 9 5.90 14.57 5.24
C LEU A 9 4.86 13.72 4.51
N LEU A 10 4.45 14.16 3.33
CA LEU A 10 3.47 13.42 2.55
C LEU A 10 4.00 12.06 2.16
N GLY A 11 5.27 11.98 1.73
CA GLY A 11 5.89 10.71 1.40
C GLY A 11 5.96 9.78 2.59
N LEU A 12 6.24 10.31 3.77
CA LEU A 12 6.26 9.52 4.98
C LEU A 12 4.88 8.96 5.32
N ILE A 13 3.85 9.78 5.18
CA ILE A 13 2.48 9.34 5.42
C ILE A 13 2.11 8.24 4.45
N ILE A 14 2.43 8.41 3.17
CA ILE A 14 2.16 7.39 2.17
C ILE A 14 2.89 6.09 2.49
N LEU A 15 4.15 6.19 2.92
CA LEU A 15 4.92 5.01 3.29
C LEU A 15 4.27 4.26 4.45
N VAL A 16 3.85 4.98 5.49
CA VAL A 16 3.19 4.37 6.63
C VAL A 16 1.89 3.70 6.22
N LEU A 17 1.11 4.37 5.37
CA LEU A 17 -0.14 3.80 4.89
C LEU A 17 0.10 2.59 4.00
N ASP A 18 1.14 2.60 3.19
CA ASP A 18 1.50 1.45 2.36
C ASP A 18 1.88 0.26 3.22
N ILE A 19 2.67 0.48 4.26
CA ILE A 19 3.04 -0.59 5.19
C ILE A 19 1.77 -1.14 5.86
N TYR A 20 0.89 -0.26 6.31
CA TYR A 20 -0.37 -0.68 6.90
C TYR A 20 -1.18 -1.52 5.91
N ALA A 21 -1.29 -1.07 4.66
CA ALA A 21 -2.04 -1.79 3.64
C ALA A 21 -1.43 -3.17 3.39
N ILE A 22 -0.11 -3.26 3.31
CA ILE A 22 0.56 -4.54 3.11
C ILE A 22 0.27 -5.49 4.27
N ILE A 23 0.33 -5.00 5.50
CA ILE A 23 0.02 -5.81 6.67
C ILE A 23 -1.42 -6.33 6.59
N ARG A 24 -2.36 -5.48 6.22
CA ARG A 24 -3.76 -5.88 6.09
C ARG A 24 -3.94 -6.93 5.00
N VAL A 25 -3.24 -6.77 3.87
CA VAL A 25 -3.29 -7.76 2.79
C VAL A 25 -2.74 -9.10 3.27
N VAL A 26 -1.60 -9.09 3.96
CA VAL A 26 -0.99 -10.32 4.46
C VAL A 26 -1.91 -11.03 5.44
N GLN A 27 -2.60 -10.27 6.27
CA GLN A 27 -3.51 -10.83 7.28
C GLN A 27 -4.88 -11.17 6.73
N SER A 28 -5.15 -10.83 5.48
CA SER A 28 -6.47 -11.07 4.89
C SER A 28 -6.67 -12.55 4.58
N GLY A 29 -7.90 -12.91 4.27
CA GLY A 29 -8.23 -14.26 3.83
C GLY A 29 -8.00 -14.50 2.35
N ALA A 30 -7.39 -13.54 1.65
CA ALA A 30 -7.11 -13.71 0.22
C ALA A 30 -6.08 -14.80 -0.02
N GLY A 31 -6.14 -15.40 -1.19
CA GLY A 31 -5.16 -16.41 -1.57
C GLY A 31 -3.77 -15.84 -1.74
N ALA A 32 -2.76 -16.71 -1.73
CA ALA A 32 -1.37 -16.28 -1.82
C ALA A 32 -1.09 -15.46 -3.08
N LEU A 33 -1.65 -15.86 -4.21
CA LEU A 33 -1.45 -15.15 -5.45
C LEU A 33 -2.07 -13.75 -5.40
N SER A 34 -3.27 -13.64 -4.85
CA SER A 34 -3.93 -12.35 -4.69
C SER A 34 -3.13 -11.43 -3.79
N LYS A 35 -2.63 -11.95 -2.67
CA LYS A 35 -1.78 -11.19 -1.76
C LYS A 35 -0.54 -10.67 -2.48
N ALA A 36 0.12 -11.53 -3.24
CA ALA A 36 1.33 -11.16 -3.97
C ALA A 36 1.04 -10.04 -4.97
N ILE A 37 -0.04 -10.16 -5.70
CA ILE A 37 -0.42 -9.15 -6.68
C ILE A 37 -0.68 -7.81 -6.00
N TRP A 38 -1.43 -7.80 -4.91
CA TRP A 38 -1.74 -6.56 -4.21
C TRP A 38 -0.50 -5.92 -3.61
N ILE A 39 0.40 -6.72 -3.05
CA ILE A 39 1.65 -6.20 -2.51
C ILE A 39 2.49 -5.55 -3.61
N VAL A 40 2.59 -6.21 -4.77
CA VAL A 40 3.33 -5.65 -5.90
C VAL A 40 2.69 -4.34 -6.36
N ILE A 41 1.38 -4.29 -6.46
CA ILE A 41 0.67 -3.07 -6.87
C ILE A 41 0.95 -1.94 -5.88
N ILE A 42 0.87 -2.22 -4.59
CA ILE A 42 1.09 -1.22 -3.55
C ILE A 42 2.54 -0.71 -3.59
N LEU A 43 3.50 -1.59 -3.84
CA LEU A 43 4.91 -1.20 -3.85
C LEU A 43 5.29 -0.44 -5.11
N LEU A 44 4.77 -0.85 -6.26
CA LEU A 44 5.11 -0.20 -7.53
C LEU A 44 4.33 1.09 -7.74
N LEU A 45 3.10 1.13 -7.27
CA LEU A 45 2.22 2.29 -7.42
C LEU A 45 1.73 2.68 -6.03
N PRO A 46 2.60 3.25 -5.19
CA PRO A 46 2.26 3.44 -3.78
C PRO A 46 1.00 4.27 -3.56
N VAL A 47 0.79 5.30 -4.36
CA VAL A 47 -0.42 6.12 -4.21
C VAL A 47 -1.62 5.45 -4.86
N LEU A 48 -1.47 5.08 -6.14
CA LEU A 48 -2.57 4.43 -6.85
C LEU A 48 -2.89 3.07 -6.27
N GLY A 49 -1.86 2.32 -5.90
CA GLY A 49 -2.06 1.01 -5.27
C GLY A 49 -2.80 1.12 -3.97
N LEU A 50 -2.48 2.12 -3.17
CA LEU A 50 -3.16 2.35 -1.91
C LEU A 50 -4.64 2.68 -2.12
N ILE A 51 -4.94 3.53 -3.10
CA ILE A 51 -6.32 3.87 -3.43
C ILE A 51 -7.08 2.64 -3.92
N LEU A 52 -6.49 1.88 -4.82
CA LEU A 52 -7.10 0.66 -5.32
C LEU A 52 -7.35 -0.35 -4.21
N TRP A 53 -6.36 -0.51 -3.32
CA TRP A 53 -6.52 -1.41 -2.18
C TRP A 53 -7.65 -0.95 -1.27
N ALA A 54 -7.74 0.34 -0.99
CA ALA A 54 -8.77 0.87 -0.11
C ALA A 54 -10.18 0.63 -0.68
N LEU A 55 -10.31 0.69 -2.00
CA LEU A 55 -11.60 0.51 -2.66
C LEU A 55 -11.92 -0.94 -2.95
N LEU A 56 -10.95 -1.72 -3.36
CA LEU A 56 -11.17 -3.05 -3.91
C LEU A 56 -10.37 -4.14 -3.20
N GLY A 57 -9.36 -3.78 -2.45
CA GLY A 57 -8.41 -4.74 -1.93
C GLY A 57 -8.90 -5.49 -0.70
N PRO A 58 -8.26 -6.64 -0.42
CA PRO A 58 -8.62 -7.44 0.75
C PRO A 58 -8.16 -6.77 2.04
N LYS A 59 -9.04 -6.71 3.02
CA LYS A 59 -8.77 -6.10 4.32
C LYS A 59 -9.03 -7.05 5.48
N LYS A 60 -9.48 -8.24 5.18
CA LYS A 60 -9.75 -9.26 6.20
C LYS A 60 -9.19 -10.60 5.81
#